data_ef7ce34d55be2d25eca67b8431c3f3ac
#
_entry.id   ef7ce34d55be2d25eca67b8431c3f3ac
#
_cell.length_a   1.000
_cell.length_b   1.000
_cell.length_c   1.000
_cell.angle_alpha   90.00
_cell.angle_beta   90.00
_cell.angle_gamma   90.00
#
_symmetry.space_group_name_H-M   'P 1'
#
loop_
_entity.id
_entity.type
_entity.pdbx_description
1 polymer ?
#
loop_
_entity_poly.entity_id
_entity_poly.type
_entity_poly.pdbx_seq_one_letter_code
_entity_poly.pdbx_strand_id
1 'polypeptide(L)'
;MALCAAGGAAQAPADGPPRTKAFNDPFVQVTHAIAQCPVPEGPLYTEAEVRELAHVRSQHGGSCHRVGCCRLPNSYLYDAEIIPRVQRYIQQDGRFDDTSVWVLGERRLVTLKGCVQSQAQSDSLEKAVWLVDDVMGVINLLQVGTDAAAARYLLALPQKP
;
A
#
# COMPACT_ATOMS: atom_id res chain seq x y z
N MET A 1 14.95 14.99 -36.30
CA MET A 1 15.65 14.91 -34.99
C MET A 1 14.61 14.84 -33.90
N ALA A 2 14.35 13.65 -33.34
CA ALA A 2 13.38 13.46 -32.26
C ALA A 2 14.16 13.38 -30.95
N LEU A 3 13.91 14.32 -30.03
CA LEU A 3 14.42 14.28 -28.67
C LEU A 3 13.53 13.30 -27.87
N CYS A 4 14.10 12.15 -27.50
CA CYS A 4 13.52 11.28 -26.45
C CYS A 4 13.79 11.94 -25.10
N ALA A 5 12.71 12.43 -24.44
CA ALA A 5 12.78 12.81 -23.03
C ALA A 5 12.78 11.52 -22.20
N ALA A 6 13.93 11.20 -21.56
CA ALA A 6 14.03 10.16 -20.57
C ALA A 6 13.30 10.61 -19.29
N GLY A 7 12.13 10.05 -19.02
CA GLY A 7 11.44 10.22 -17.75
C GLY A 7 12.22 9.45 -16.67
N GLY A 8 12.90 10.17 -15.80
CA GLY A 8 13.61 9.57 -14.67
C GLY A 8 12.64 9.09 -13.62
N ALA A 9 12.77 7.82 -13.21
CA ALA A 9 12.07 7.28 -12.04
C ALA A 9 12.43 8.10 -10.80
N ALA A 10 11.43 8.49 -10.01
CA ALA A 10 11.63 9.13 -8.73
C ALA A 10 12.17 8.09 -7.73
N GLN A 11 13.49 7.96 -7.64
CA GLN A 11 14.15 7.27 -6.54
C GLN A 11 14.13 8.20 -5.32
N ALA A 12 13.78 7.67 -4.15
CA ALA A 12 13.98 8.39 -2.92
C ALA A 12 15.47 8.76 -2.80
N PRO A 13 15.82 10.01 -2.45
CA PRO A 13 17.21 10.43 -2.36
C PRO A 13 17.93 9.57 -1.31
N ALA A 14 19.04 8.95 -1.68
CA ALA A 14 19.89 8.13 -0.81
C ALA A 14 20.50 8.93 0.37
N ASP A 15 20.46 10.27 0.31
CA ASP A 15 21.03 11.21 1.27
C ASP A 15 19.96 11.97 2.08
N GLY A 16 18.72 11.49 2.12
CA GLY A 16 17.63 12.10 2.92
C GLY A 16 17.77 11.80 4.42
N PRO A 17 17.00 12.50 5.29
CA PRO A 17 16.97 12.18 6.71
C PRO A 17 16.55 10.73 6.93
N PRO A 18 17.06 10.05 7.99
CA PRO A 18 16.77 8.65 8.24
C PRO A 18 15.25 8.43 8.41
N ARG A 19 14.76 7.37 7.80
CA ARG A 19 13.33 6.99 7.83
C ARG A 19 13.18 5.68 8.58
N THR A 20 12.18 5.61 9.44
CA THR A 20 11.92 4.45 10.30
C THR A 20 10.46 4.01 10.23
N LYS A 21 10.22 2.75 10.59
CA LYS A 21 8.86 2.23 10.78
C LYS A 21 8.35 2.73 12.14
N ALA A 22 7.62 3.84 12.14
CA ALA A 22 7.16 4.51 13.36
C ALA A 22 5.77 4.06 13.83
N PHE A 23 4.96 3.55 12.93
CA PHE A 23 3.60 3.08 13.21
C PHE A 23 3.47 1.60 12.87
N ASN A 24 2.48 0.94 13.50
CA ASN A 24 2.20 -0.48 13.27
C ASN A 24 1.24 -0.70 12.11
N ASP A 25 1.33 0.13 11.05
CA ASP A 25 0.54 -0.05 9.85
C ASP A 25 0.96 -1.37 9.16
N PRO A 26 0.03 -2.32 8.99
CA PRO A 26 0.37 -3.60 8.39
C PRO A 26 0.67 -3.41 6.90
N PHE A 27 1.85 -3.90 6.48
CA PHE A 27 2.31 -3.90 5.11
C PHE A 27 2.82 -5.29 4.75
N VAL A 28 2.18 -5.97 3.82
CA VAL A 28 2.49 -7.36 3.47
C VAL A 28 2.46 -7.59 1.96
N GLN A 29 3.32 -8.48 1.47
CA GLN A 29 3.22 -9.03 0.12
C GLN A 29 2.23 -10.18 0.13
N VAL A 30 1.21 -10.14 -0.72
CA VAL A 30 0.13 -11.14 -0.78
C VAL A 30 0.29 -12.11 -1.94
N THR A 31 0.87 -11.68 -3.06
CA THR A 31 1.22 -12.50 -4.21
C THR A 31 2.63 -12.15 -4.71
N HIS A 32 3.28 -13.06 -5.47
CA HIS A 32 4.72 -12.90 -5.82
C HIS A 32 5.11 -13.60 -7.15
N ALA A 33 4.17 -13.75 -8.08
CA ALA A 33 4.42 -14.48 -9.33
C ALA A 33 5.25 -13.70 -10.36
N ILE A 34 5.21 -12.35 -10.32
CA ILE A 34 5.95 -11.50 -11.26
C ILE A 34 7.29 -11.09 -10.62
N ALA A 35 8.35 -11.83 -10.92
CA ALA A 35 9.67 -11.67 -10.28
C ALA A 35 10.31 -10.28 -10.48
N GLN A 36 10.07 -9.62 -11.63
CA GLN A 36 10.65 -8.31 -11.96
C GLN A 36 9.76 -7.15 -11.50
N CYS A 37 8.67 -7.41 -10.77
CA CYS A 37 7.82 -6.32 -10.27
C CYS A 37 8.61 -5.43 -9.32
N PRO A 38 8.62 -4.09 -9.55
CA PRO A 38 9.31 -3.15 -8.67
C PRO A 38 8.79 -3.25 -7.25
N VAL A 39 9.68 -3.51 -6.29
CA VAL A 39 9.31 -3.69 -4.89
C VAL A 39 8.93 -2.33 -4.28
N PRO A 40 7.73 -2.18 -3.74
CA PRO A 40 7.32 -0.93 -3.09
C PRO A 40 8.03 -0.74 -1.75
N GLU A 41 8.37 0.51 -1.46
CA GLU A 41 8.79 0.88 -0.10
C GLU A 41 7.61 0.71 0.87
N GLY A 42 7.90 0.18 2.04
CA GLY A 42 6.95 0.08 3.15
C GLY A 42 6.65 1.44 3.80
N PRO A 43 5.80 1.47 4.85
CA PRO A 43 5.46 2.69 5.57
C PRO A 43 6.64 3.15 6.44
N LEU A 44 7.56 3.88 5.84
CA LEU A 44 8.72 4.48 6.49
C LEU A 44 8.56 6.00 6.57
N TYR A 45 8.94 6.60 7.69
CA TYR A 45 8.72 8.02 7.98
C TYR A 45 9.96 8.66 8.56
N THR A 46 10.20 9.92 8.21
CA THR A 46 11.16 10.78 8.90
C THR A 46 10.62 11.20 10.27
N GLU A 47 11.48 11.67 11.16
CA GLU A 47 11.06 12.14 12.49
C GLU A 47 10.04 13.29 12.41
N ALA A 48 10.17 14.19 11.42
CA ALA A 48 9.23 15.28 11.21
C ALA A 48 7.84 14.76 10.79
N GLU A 49 7.80 13.83 9.84
CA GLU A 49 6.55 13.18 9.41
C GLU A 49 5.90 12.39 10.55
N VAL A 50 6.69 11.73 11.39
CA VAL A 50 6.16 11.02 12.58
C VAL A 50 5.43 11.98 13.52
N ARG A 51 6.01 13.16 13.81
CA ARG A 51 5.38 14.15 14.69
C ARG A 51 4.05 14.68 14.11
N GLU A 52 4.05 15.00 12.83
CA GLU A 52 2.85 15.48 12.14
C GLU A 52 1.76 14.41 12.10
N LEU A 53 2.10 13.19 11.65
CA LEU A 53 1.16 12.08 11.54
C LEU A 53 0.63 11.61 12.90
N ALA A 54 1.45 11.62 13.96
CA ALA A 54 0.98 11.28 15.31
C ALA A 54 -0.12 12.22 15.77
N HIS A 55 0.00 13.51 15.47
CA HIS A 55 -1.04 14.49 15.78
C HIS A 55 -2.34 14.20 14.99
N VAL A 56 -2.24 14.00 13.68
CA VAL A 56 -3.37 13.67 12.79
C VAL A 56 -4.06 12.37 13.25
N ARG A 57 -3.27 11.32 13.57
CA ARG A 57 -3.79 10.04 14.05
C ARG A 57 -4.55 10.17 15.37
N SER A 58 -4.04 10.98 16.29
CA SER A 58 -4.70 11.26 17.56
C SER A 58 -6.04 11.98 17.37
N GLN A 59 -6.10 12.95 16.47
CA GLN A 59 -7.32 13.74 16.24
C GLN A 59 -8.39 12.94 15.46
N HIS A 60 -8.01 12.28 14.39
CA HIS A 60 -8.95 11.65 13.45
C HIS A 60 -9.23 10.18 13.72
N GLY A 61 -8.29 9.47 14.37
CA GLY A 61 -8.43 8.03 14.62
C GLY A 61 -9.67 7.64 15.40
N GLY A 62 -10.03 8.44 16.41
CA GLY A 62 -11.17 8.15 17.31
C GLY A 62 -12.51 8.77 16.89
N SER A 63 -12.58 9.53 15.81
CA SER A 63 -13.79 10.30 15.46
C SER A 63 -15.00 9.42 15.21
N CYS A 64 -14.87 8.34 14.46
CA CYS A 64 -15.95 7.41 14.15
C CYS A 64 -16.50 6.71 15.41
N HIS A 65 -15.64 6.33 16.33
CA HIS A 65 -16.05 5.69 17.60
C HIS A 65 -16.82 6.65 18.50
N ARG A 66 -16.36 7.91 18.60
CA ARG A 66 -17.02 8.94 19.43
C ARG A 66 -18.45 9.24 19.02
N VAL A 67 -18.78 9.07 17.73
CA VAL A 67 -20.15 9.25 17.23
C VAL A 67 -20.94 7.94 17.13
N GLY A 68 -20.41 6.85 17.68
CA GLY A 68 -21.10 5.56 17.74
C GLY A 68 -21.12 4.76 16.43
N CYS A 69 -20.34 5.17 15.41
CA CYS A 69 -20.33 4.51 14.11
C CYS A 69 -19.26 3.43 13.95
N CYS A 70 -18.32 3.32 14.89
CA CYS A 70 -17.23 2.34 14.85
C CYS A 70 -17.19 1.49 16.13
N ARG A 71 -16.94 0.20 15.95
CA ARG A 71 -16.79 -0.78 17.04
C ARG A 71 -15.51 -0.56 17.85
N LEU A 72 -14.40 -0.30 17.18
CA LEU A 72 -13.11 -0.09 17.82
C LEU A 72 -12.86 1.39 18.12
N PRO A 73 -12.16 1.71 19.21
CA PRO A 73 -11.98 3.07 19.69
C PRO A 73 -11.12 3.95 18.77
N ASN A 74 -10.35 3.32 17.87
CA ASN A 74 -9.52 4.02 16.90
C ASN A 74 -9.54 3.29 15.55
N SER A 75 -9.69 4.04 14.46
CA SER A 75 -9.81 3.50 13.10
C SER A 75 -8.55 2.76 12.62
N TYR A 76 -7.37 3.08 13.15
CA TYR A 76 -6.12 2.39 12.83
C TYR A 76 -6.03 0.98 13.45
N LEU A 77 -6.83 0.69 14.49
CA LEU A 77 -6.87 -0.65 15.08
C LEU A 77 -7.53 -1.70 14.18
N TYR A 78 -8.39 -1.27 13.27
CA TYR A 78 -9.03 -2.16 12.30
C TYR A 78 -8.04 -2.77 11.32
N ASP A 79 -6.94 -2.06 11.01
CA ASP A 79 -6.00 -2.47 9.97
C ASP A 79 -5.36 -3.82 10.30
N ALA A 80 -5.13 -4.11 11.58
CA ALA A 80 -4.63 -5.40 12.06
C ALA A 80 -5.62 -6.56 11.81
N GLU A 81 -6.92 -6.27 11.68
CA GLU A 81 -7.96 -7.25 11.34
C GLU A 81 -8.24 -7.28 9.82
N ILE A 82 -8.24 -6.12 9.17
CA ILE A 82 -8.54 -5.97 7.74
C ILE A 82 -7.47 -6.64 6.89
N ILE A 83 -6.19 -6.33 7.09
CA ILE A 83 -5.14 -6.79 6.20
C ILE A 83 -4.99 -8.31 6.15
N PRO A 84 -5.05 -9.07 7.26
CA PRO A 84 -5.10 -10.54 7.19
C PRO A 84 -6.34 -11.08 6.45
N ARG A 85 -7.50 -10.40 6.52
CA ARG A 85 -8.69 -10.79 5.76
C ARG A 85 -8.50 -10.54 4.26
N VAL A 86 -7.97 -9.37 3.89
CA VAL A 86 -7.62 -9.03 2.50
C VAL A 86 -6.63 -10.03 1.93
N GLN A 87 -5.56 -10.33 2.66
CA GLN A 87 -4.55 -11.30 2.25
C GLN A 87 -5.19 -12.68 1.98
N ARG A 88 -5.97 -13.17 2.93
CA ARG A 88 -6.65 -14.47 2.79
C ARG A 88 -7.62 -14.49 1.61
N TYR A 89 -8.39 -13.42 1.44
CA TYR A 89 -9.34 -13.31 0.35
C TYR A 89 -8.64 -13.37 -1.02
N ILE A 90 -7.58 -12.58 -1.21
CA ILE A 90 -6.81 -12.57 -2.47
C ILE A 90 -6.19 -13.94 -2.76
N GLN A 91 -5.59 -14.57 -1.74
CA GLN A 91 -4.93 -15.87 -1.87
C GLN A 91 -5.89 -17.03 -2.13
N GLN A 92 -7.14 -16.94 -1.63
CA GLN A 92 -8.16 -17.98 -1.84
C GLN A 92 -8.94 -17.81 -3.14
N ASP A 93 -8.97 -16.61 -3.69
CA ASP A 93 -9.71 -16.31 -4.94
C ASP A 93 -9.12 -17.01 -6.18
N GLY A 94 -7.80 -17.16 -6.24
CA GLY A 94 -7.06 -17.78 -7.35
C GLY A 94 -6.94 -16.92 -8.62
N ARG A 95 -7.80 -15.94 -8.84
CA ARG A 95 -7.76 -15.05 -10.01
C ARG A 95 -6.55 -14.12 -10.03
N PHE A 96 -5.83 -14.02 -8.93
CA PHE A 96 -4.72 -13.09 -8.73
C PHE A 96 -3.38 -13.80 -8.49
N ASP A 97 -3.33 -15.12 -8.66
CA ASP A 97 -2.13 -15.93 -8.40
C ASP A 97 -0.95 -15.56 -9.31
N ASP A 98 -1.22 -15.05 -10.50
CA ASP A 98 -0.24 -14.62 -11.49
C ASP A 98 0.21 -13.16 -11.33
N THR A 99 -0.06 -12.53 -10.20
CA THR A 99 0.31 -11.14 -9.87
C THR A 99 1.46 -11.06 -8.87
N SER A 100 1.99 -9.85 -8.66
CA SER A 100 2.86 -9.52 -7.52
C SER A 100 2.32 -8.27 -6.84
N VAL A 101 1.65 -8.46 -5.69
CA VAL A 101 0.88 -7.41 -5.01
C VAL A 101 1.29 -7.29 -3.54
N TRP A 102 1.45 -6.05 -3.12
CA TRP A 102 1.60 -5.65 -1.71
C TRP A 102 0.38 -4.86 -1.27
N VAL A 103 -0.05 -5.09 -0.05
CA VAL A 103 -1.15 -4.38 0.58
C VAL A 103 -0.68 -3.64 1.83
N LEU A 104 -1.12 -2.41 1.98
CA LEU A 104 -0.90 -1.56 3.14
C LEU A 104 -2.25 -1.20 3.74
N GLY A 105 -2.42 -1.35 5.05
CA GLY A 105 -3.58 -0.88 5.78
C GLY A 105 -3.27 0.39 6.55
N GLU A 106 -4.08 1.42 6.37
CA GLU A 106 -3.97 2.65 7.13
C GLU A 106 -5.36 3.28 7.34
N ARG A 107 -5.83 3.27 8.56
CA ARG A 107 -7.13 3.87 8.94
C ARG A 107 -8.32 3.31 8.16
N ARG A 108 -8.38 1.98 7.97
CA ARG A 108 -9.39 1.26 7.18
C ARG A 108 -9.32 1.54 5.67
N LEU A 109 -8.28 2.24 5.21
CA LEU A 109 -7.95 2.36 3.79
C LEU A 109 -6.95 1.27 3.43
N VAL A 110 -7.19 0.59 2.32
CA VAL A 110 -6.28 -0.44 1.78
C VAL A 110 -5.60 0.10 0.54
N THR A 111 -4.29 0.25 0.59
CA THR A 111 -3.50 0.64 -0.58
C THR A 111 -2.93 -0.60 -1.25
N LEU A 112 -3.23 -0.77 -2.53
CA LEU A 112 -2.72 -1.83 -3.40
C LEU A 112 -1.52 -1.31 -4.19
N LYS A 113 -0.38 -1.98 -4.09
CA LYS A 113 0.86 -1.66 -4.83
C LYS A 113 1.36 -2.92 -5.52
N GLY A 114 2.02 -2.78 -6.66
CA GLY A 114 2.62 -3.91 -7.37
C GLY A 114 2.19 -4.04 -8.82
N CYS A 115 2.32 -5.26 -9.35
CA CYS A 115 2.17 -5.55 -10.77
C CYS A 115 1.04 -6.56 -11.02
N VAL A 116 0.30 -6.30 -12.08
CA VAL A 116 -0.78 -7.15 -12.60
C VAL A 116 -0.60 -7.39 -14.09
N GLN A 117 -1.31 -8.38 -14.66
CA GLN A 117 -1.22 -8.73 -16.07
C GLN A 117 -2.04 -7.79 -16.97
N SER A 118 -3.11 -7.17 -16.43
CA SER A 118 -3.98 -6.30 -17.20
C SER A 118 -4.69 -5.26 -16.33
N GLN A 119 -5.20 -4.20 -16.94
CA GLN A 119 -6.04 -3.21 -16.25
C GLN A 119 -7.33 -3.85 -15.70
N ALA A 120 -7.93 -4.77 -16.45
CA ALA A 120 -9.13 -5.49 -16.00
C ALA A 120 -8.86 -6.31 -14.72
N GLN A 121 -7.66 -6.90 -14.59
CA GLN A 121 -7.26 -7.59 -13.37
C GLN A 121 -7.04 -6.62 -12.20
N SER A 122 -6.44 -5.46 -12.45
CA SER A 122 -6.31 -4.38 -11.46
C SER A 122 -7.66 -3.93 -10.92
N ASP A 123 -8.62 -3.65 -11.82
CA ASP A 123 -9.97 -3.21 -11.46
C ASP A 123 -10.74 -4.32 -10.71
N SER A 124 -10.52 -5.57 -11.07
CA SER A 124 -11.14 -6.72 -10.41
C SER A 124 -10.60 -6.90 -8.98
N LEU A 125 -9.29 -6.71 -8.80
CA LEU A 125 -8.66 -6.79 -7.49
C LEU A 125 -9.13 -5.66 -6.56
N GLU A 126 -9.21 -4.45 -7.06
CA GLU A 126 -9.77 -3.31 -6.32
C GLU A 126 -11.19 -3.60 -5.84
N LYS A 127 -12.07 -4.07 -6.74
CA LYS A 127 -13.45 -4.45 -6.41
C LYS A 127 -13.52 -5.58 -5.38
N ALA A 128 -12.62 -6.56 -5.49
CA ALA A 128 -12.54 -7.67 -4.55
C ALA A 128 -12.19 -7.19 -3.14
N VAL A 129 -11.24 -6.29 -3.01
CA VAL A 129 -10.83 -5.72 -1.72
C VAL A 129 -11.94 -4.85 -1.10
N TRP A 130 -12.72 -4.16 -1.90
CA TRP A 130 -13.90 -3.41 -1.42
C TRP A 130 -14.96 -4.29 -0.74
N LEU A 131 -15.01 -5.58 -1.04
CA LEU A 131 -15.97 -6.53 -0.43
C LEU A 131 -15.52 -7.04 0.94
N VAL A 132 -14.30 -6.73 1.35
CA VAL A 132 -13.80 -7.15 2.66
C VAL A 132 -14.38 -6.26 3.77
N ASP A 133 -14.95 -6.88 4.79
CA ASP A 133 -15.57 -6.19 5.92
C ASP A 133 -14.61 -5.18 6.55
N ASP A 134 -15.17 -4.05 6.96
CA ASP A 134 -14.48 -2.92 7.57
C ASP A 134 -13.61 -2.08 6.64
N VAL A 135 -13.40 -2.44 5.38
CA VAL A 135 -12.70 -1.59 4.40
C VAL A 135 -13.56 -0.36 4.09
N MET A 136 -12.97 0.82 4.22
CA MET A 136 -13.62 2.12 3.98
C MET A 136 -13.18 2.77 2.66
N GLY A 137 -12.09 2.29 2.09
CA GLY A 137 -11.56 2.78 0.83
C GLY A 137 -10.43 1.92 0.30
N VAL A 138 -10.26 1.93 -1.02
CA VAL A 138 -9.15 1.29 -1.70
C VAL A 138 -8.41 2.32 -2.53
N ILE A 139 -7.09 2.38 -2.34
CA ILE A 139 -6.18 3.20 -3.13
C ILE A 139 -5.43 2.26 -4.07
N ASN A 140 -5.80 2.28 -5.34
CA ASN A 140 -5.23 1.40 -6.34
C ASN A 140 -4.01 2.05 -7.02
N LEU A 141 -2.82 1.60 -6.66
CA LEU A 141 -1.53 1.98 -7.26
C LEU A 141 -0.90 0.85 -8.07
N LEU A 142 -1.68 -0.19 -8.43
CA LEU A 142 -1.21 -1.28 -9.27
C LEU A 142 -0.83 -0.78 -10.66
N GLN A 143 0.16 -1.45 -11.27
CA GLN A 143 0.57 -1.18 -12.63
C GLN A 143 0.51 -2.44 -13.49
N VAL A 144 0.29 -2.27 -14.78
CA VAL A 144 0.42 -3.33 -15.77
C VAL A 144 1.87 -3.37 -16.24
N GLY A 145 2.48 -4.56 -16.14
CA GLY A 145 3.91 -4.73 -16.47
C GLY A 145 4.85 -4.37 -15.31
N THR A 146 6.15 -4.31 -15.60
CA THR A 146 7.23 -4.27 -14.60
C THR A 146 8.14 -3.04 -14.72
N ASP A 147 7.73 -2.03 -15.47
CA ASP A 147 8.53 -0.81 -15.63
C ASP A 147 8.56 -0.02 -14.30
N ALA A 148 9.74 0.10 -13.72
CA ALA A 148 9.95 0.85 -12.49
C ALA A 148 9.63 2.35 -12.64
N ALA A 149 9.78 2.91 -13.87
CA ALA A 149 9.45 4.31 -14.13
C ALA A 149 7.93 4.57 -14.15
N ALA A 150 7.13 3.52 -14.36
CA ALA A 150 5.67 3.61 -14.34
C ALA A 150 5.08 3.41 -12.93
N ALA A 151 5.88 3.06 -11.92
CA ALA A 151 5.42 2.84 -10.57
C ALA A 151 4.86 4.14 -9.96
N ARG A 152 3.63 4.05 -9.43
CA ARG A 152 2.93 5.17 -8.76
C ARG A 152 3.14 5.16 -7.24
N TYR A 153 4.17 4.45 -6.78
CA TYR A 153 4.57 4.32 -5.39
C TYR A 153 6.09 4.44 -5.25
N LEU A 154 6.57 4.77 -4.07
CA LEU A 154 8.00 4.79 -3.78
C LEU A 154 8.56 3.38 -3.81
N LEU A 155 9.72 3.24 -4.45
CA LEU A 155 10.43 1.97 -4.55
C LEU A 155 11.31 1.75 -3.33
N ALA A 156 11.37 0.49 -2.87
CA ALA A 156 12.33 0.10 -1.86
C ALA A 156 13.75 0.33 -2.36
N LEU A 157 14.60 0.93 -1.51
CA LEU A 157 16.01 1.04 -1.80
C LEU A 157 16.64 -0.35 -1.89
N PRO A 158 17.60 -0.60 -2.82
CA PRO A 158 18.33 -1.84 -2.85
C PRO A 158 18.97 -2.09 -1.48
N GLN A 159 18.67 -3.22 -0.88
CA GLN A 159 19.34 -3.61 0.35
C GLN A 159 20.83 -3.84 0.03
N LYS A 160 21.69 -3.07 0.66
CA LYS A 160 23.13 -3.27 0.56
C LYS A 160 23.45 -4.64 1.16
N PRO A 161 24.19 -5.51 0.44
CA PRO A 161 24.55 -6.83 0.94
C PRO A 161 25.37 -6.77 2.21
#